data_9d15b15a480e3b3ea9b1850d3cea32dc
#
_entry.id   9d15b15a480e3b3ea9b1850d3cea32dc
#
_cell.length_a   1.000
_cell.length_b   1.000
_cell.length_c   1.000
_cell.angle_alpha   90.00
_cell.angle_beta   90.00
_cell.angle_gamma   90.00
#
_symmetry.space_group_name_H-M   'P 1'
#
loop_
_entity.id
_entity.type
_entity.pdbx_description
1 polymer ?
#
loop_
_entity_poly.entity_id
_entity_poly.type
_entity_poly.pdbx_seq_one_letter_code
_entity_poly.pdbx_strand_id
1 'polypeptide(L)'
;MSIVLITGSSGLVGSESVNFFSKKGFDVVGIDNNLRRFFFGDEGSTNKIKNDLLKKNKKFKNHNIDVRNYNALEEIFTKYKKNITLIIHCAAQPSHDYAKNFPILDFNINATGTLNLLELTKKYCPEAPFIFMSTNKVYGDNPNKLKIIEKKSRWELKKDDKYFKGIDEKFSIDNCTHGFFGVSKTYADLIAQEYGRNVGLKTTCFRGGCLTGPNHSGTKLHGFLSYLVKVSLTKKKYSLIGHKGKQVRDNLHSYDLVNAFWEFFKKPTKGEVYNIGGGRYSNCSIIEALDLVQNISNIRIKRQIVKKPRVGDHIWYVSNLSKFKKQYPNWKQKYNTKKIIEELVDCFKF
;
A
#
# COMPACT_ATOMS: atom_id res chain seq x y z
N MET A 1 -26.80 -8.97 8.42
CA MET A 1 -25.92 -8.89 7.24
C MET A 1 -24.70 -8.09 7.67
N SER A 2 -23.48 -8.64 7.53
CA SER A 2 -22.26 -7.93 7.91
C SER A 2 -21.50 -7.58 6.64
N ILE A 3 -21.38 -6.28 6.36
CA ILE A 3 -20.79 -5.77 5.12
C ILE A 3 -19.41 -5.20 5.39
N VAL A 4 -18.43 -5.58 4.56
CA VAL A 4 -17.14 -4.90 4.46
C VAL A 4 -17.16 -4.00 3.23
N LEU A 5 -17.04 -2.69 3.45
CA LEU A 5 -16.94 -1.69 2.39
C LEU A 5 -15.46 -1.47 2.04
N ILE A 6 -15.10 -1.67 0.77
CA ILE A 6 -13.71 -1.59 0.31
C ILE A 6 -13.61 -0.61 -0.85
N THR A 7 -12.89 0.49 -0.71
CA THR A 7 -12.57 1.38 -1.82
C THR A 7 -11.25 0.99 -2.47
N GLY A 8 -11.12 1.18 -3.77
CA GLY A 8 -9.99 0.63 -4.54
C GLY A 8 -10.02 -0.89 -4.59
N SER A 9 -11.22 -1.48 -4.60
CA SER A 9 -11.50 -2.91 -4.43
C SER A 9 -10.86 -3.82 -5.48
N SER A 10 -10.48 -3.28 -6.62
CA SER A 10 -9.83 -4.02 -7.71
C SER A 10 -8.30 -3.79 -7.77
N GLY A 11 -7.75 -2.92 -6.91
CA GLY A 11 -6.31 -2.73 -6.74
C GLY A 11 -5.66 -3.87 -5.93
N LEU A 12 -4.33 -3.82 -5.74
CA LEU A 12 -3.56 -4.83 -5.02
C LEU A 12 -4.16 -5.16 -3.64
N VAL A 13 -4.28 -4.16 -2.78
CA VAL A 13 -4.74 -4.33 -1.39
C VAL A 13 -6.24 -4.60 -1.35
N GLY A 14 -7.01 -3.88 -2.17
CA GLY A 14 -8.45 -4.03 -2.23
C GLY A 14 -8.87 -5.43 -2.70
N SER A 15 -8.26 -5.95 -3.76
CA SER A 15 -8.60 -7.28 -4.28
C SER A 15 -8.26 -8.41 -3.31
N GLU A 16 -7.13 -8.30 -2.60
CA GLU A 16 -6.77 -9.22 -1.53
C GLU A 16 -7.80 -9.15 -0.38
N SER A 17 -8.20 -7.93 0.00
CA SER A 17 -9.23 -7.72 1.02
C SER A 17 -10.58 -8.32 0.60
N VAL A 18 -11.01 -8.12 -0.65
CA VAL A 18 -12.23 -8.75 -1.19
C VAL A 18 -12.17 -10.26 -1.03
N ASN A 19 -11.10 -10.91 -1.48
CA ASN A 19 -10.94 -12.35 -1.38
C ASN A 19 -10.92 -12.83 0.08
N PHE A 20 -10.19 -12.14 0.94
CA PHE A 20 -10.03 -12.50 2.34
C PHE A 20 -11.35 -12.42 3.12
N PHE A 21 -12.04 -11.28 3.04
CA PHE A 21 -13.28 -11.08 3.80
C PHE A 21 -14.46 -11.87 3.22
N SER A 22 -14.52 -12.08 1.90
CA SER A 22 -15.49 -13.00 1.30
C SER A 22 -15.31 -14.44 1.81
N LYS A 23 -14.05 -14.93 1.91
CA LYS A 23 -13.75 -16.24 2.51
C LYS A 23 -14.10 -16.33 4.00
N LYS A 24 -14.10 -15.20 4.72
CA LYS A 24 -14.55 -15.11 6.11
C LYS A 24 -16.08 -15.05 6.25
N GLY A 25 -16.83 -15.07 5.14
CA GLY A 25 -18.28 -15.10 5.12
C GLY A 25 -18.97 -13.74 5.06
N PHE A 26 -18.21 -12.63 5.00
CA PHE A 26 -18.78 -11.29 4.88
C PHE A 26 -19.36 -11.06 3.47
N ASP A 27 -20.39 -10.23 3.40
CA ASP A 27 -20.77 -9.57 2.17
C ASP A 27 -19.79 -8.43 1.90
N VAL A 28 -19.30 -8.32 0.67
CA VAL A 28 -18.30 -7.29 0.32
C VAL A 28 -18.87 -6.33 -0.70
N VAL A 29 -18.82 -5.04 -0.36
CA VAL A 29 -19.20 -3.94 -1.24
C VAL A 29 -17.93 -3.19 -1.65
N GLY A 30 -17.58 -3.29 -2.93
CA GLY A 30 -16.44 -2.62 -3.52
C GLY A 30 -16.82 -1.32 -4.21
N ILE A 31 -15.94 -0.32 -4.09
CA ILE A 31 -15.98 0.95 -4.83
C ILE A 31 -14.68 1.06 -5.61
N ASP A 32 -14.75 1.01 -6.93
CA ASP A 32 -13.60 1.10 -7.83
C ASP A 32 -14.04 1.50 -9.23
N ASN A 33 -13.47 2.56 -9.78
CA ASN A 33 -13.76 3.08 -11.11
C ASN A 33 -12.64 2.83 -12.14
N ASN A 34 -11.66 1.98 -11.81
CA ASN A 34 -10.51 1.68 -12.67
C ASN A 34 -9.71 2.95 -13.08
N LEU A 35 -9.70 3.99 -12.23
CA LEU A 35 -8.95 5.23 -12.50
C LEU A 35 -7.44 4.99 -12.65
N ARG A 36 -6.95 3.86 -12.17
CA ARG A 36 -5.58 3.41 -12.36
C ARG A 36 -5.20 3.28 -13.85
N ARG A 37 -6.15 2.90 -14.72
CA ARG A 37 -5.94 2.88 -16.18
C ARG A 37 -5.62 4.27 -16.73
N PHE A 38 -6.27 5.31 -16.21
CA PHE A 38 -6.00 6.69 -16.58
C PHE A 38 -4.57 7.13 -16.23
N PHE A 39 -4.03 6.69 -15.06
CA PHE A 39 -2.69 7.06 -14.62
C PHE A 39 -1.57 6.28 -15.32
N PHE A 40 -1.79 5.02 -15.66
CA PHE A 40 -0.73 4.10 -16.09
C PHE A 40 -1.01 3.42 -17.44
N GLY A 41 -2.06 3.84 -18.16
CA GLY A 41 -2.48 3.20 -19.40
C GLY A 41 -3.10 1.81 -19.18
N ASP A 42 -3.23 1.03 -20.24
CA ASP A 42 -3.85 -0.29 -20.21
C ASP A 42 -3.13 -1.29 -19.27
N GLU A 43 -1.81 -1.18 -19.14
CA GLU A 43 -1.02 -2.01 -18.20
C GLU A 43 -1.41 -1.77 -16.72
N GLY A 44 -1.94 -0.59 -16.40
CA GLY A 44 -2.44 -0.23 -15.08
C GLY A 44 -3.88 -0.66 -14.82
N SER A 45 -4.63 -1.10 -15.84
CA SER A 45 -6.04 -1.45 -15.71
C SER A 45 -6.27 -2.58 -14.69
N THR A 46 -7.28 -2.40 -13.85
CA THR A 46 -7.73 -3.38 -12.84
C THR A 46 -8.99 -4.14 -13.26
N ASN A 47 -9.49 -3.92 -14.48
CA ASN A 47 -10.74 -4.54 -14.95
C ASN A 47 -10.70 -6.07 -14.97
N LYS A 48 -9.57 -6.68 -15.37
CA LYS A 48 -9.40 -8.13 -15.32
C LYS A 48 -9.60 -8.64 -13.88
N ILE A 49 -8.89 -8.02 -12.92
CA ILE A 49 -8.98 -8.37 -11.50
C ILE A 49 -10.42 -8.23 -10.99
N LYS A 50 -11.09 -7.11 -11.33
CA LYS A 50 -12.50 -6.89 -10.97
C LYS A 50 -13.40 -8.02 -11.48
N ASN A 51 -13.28 -8.38 -12.75
CA ASN A 51 -14.10 -9.42 -13.36
C ASN A 51 -13.84 -10.81 -12.72
N ASP A 52 -12.59 -11.12 -12.43
CA ASP A 52 -12.22 -12.37 -11.74
C ASP A 52 -12.77 -12.42 -10.31
N LEU A 53 -12.74 -11.29 -9.59
CA LEU A 53 -13.33 -11.18 -8.26
C LEU A 53 -14.85 -11.39 -8.28
N LEU A 54 -15.56 -10.77 -9.24
CA LEU A 54 -17.02 -10.94 -9.41
C LEU A 54 -17.40 -12.38 -9.72
N LYS A 55 -16.63 -13.07 -10.55
CA LYS A 55 -16.85 -14.50 -10.86
C LYS A 55 -16.60 -15.40 -9.64
N LYS A 56 -15.53 -15.11 -8.89
CA LYS A 56 -15.06 -15.98 -7.79
C LYS A 56 -15.83 -15.79 -6.49
N ASN A 57 -16.32 -14.59 -6.21
CA ASN A 57 -16.93 -14.24 -4.93
C ASN A 57 -18.41 -13.83 -5.13
N LYS A 58 -19.34 -14.79 -4.95
CA LYS A 58 -20.79 -14.56 -5.16
C LYS A 58 -21.39 -13.43 -4.31
N LYS A 59 -20.79 -13.14 -3.16
CA LYS A 59 -21.20 -12.08 -2.22
C LYS A 59 -20.48 -10.74 -2.45
N PHE A 60 -19.65 -10.63 -3.47
CA PHE A 60 -18.99 -9.38 -3.84
C PHE A 60 -19.82 -8.60 -4.86
N LYS A 61 -20.02 -7.31 -4.57
CA LYS A 61 -20.64 -6.35 -5.49
C LYS A 61 -19.69 -5.18 -5.67
N ASN A 62 -19.43 -4.76 -6.91
CA ASN A 62 -18.60 -3.59 -7.21
C ASN A 62 -19.44 -2.45 -7.78
N HIS A 63 -19.27 -1.26 -7.22
CA HIS A 63 -19.86 -0.02 -7.72
C HIS A 63 -18.77 0.82 -8.42
N ASN A 64 -19.09 1.27 -9.63
CA ASN A 64 -18.22 2.13 -10.43
C ASN A 64 -18.39 3.60 -9.98
N ILE A 65 -17.82 3.93 -8.81
CA ILE A 65 -17.96 5.24 -8.17
C ILE A 65 -16.55 5.82 -7.92
N ASP A 66 -16.42 7.12 -8.16
CA ASP A 66 -15.24 7.89 -7.78
C ASP A 66 -15.38 8.35 -6.31
N VAL A 67 -14.32 8.18 -5.50
CA VAL A 67 -14.32 8.59 -4.09
C VAL A 67 -14.46 10.10 -3.88
N ARG A 68 -14.26 10.89 -4.94
CA ARG A 68 -14.52 12.33 -4.94
C ARG A 68 -16.00 12.71 -5.03
N ASN A 69 -16.84 11.80 -5.53
CA ASN A 69 -18.27 12.03 -5.67
C ASN A 69 -19.00 11.69 -4.37
N TYR A 70 -19.16 12.71 -3.52
CA TYR A 70 -19.80 12.56 -2.22
C TYR A 70 -21.22 11.98 -2.32
N ASN A 71 -22.05 12.50 -3.24
CA ASN A 71 -23.44 12.06 -3.37
C ASN A 71 -23.56 10.58 -3.77
N ALA A 72 -22.76 10.14 -4.74
CA ALA A 72 -22.76 8.73 -5.14
C ALA A 72 -22.23 7.80 -4.02
N LEU A 73 -21.27 8.26 -3.22
CA LEU A 73 -20.84 7.55 -2.02
C LEU A 73 -21.97 7.51 -0.98
N GLU A 74 -22.65 8.62 -0.76
CA GLU A 74 -23.73 8.73 0.22
C GLU A 74 -24.90 7.78 -0.09
N GLU A 75 -25.23 7.55 -1.36
CA GLU A 75 -26.21 6.53 -1.76
C GLU A 75 -25.82 5.13 -1.28
N ILE A 76 -24.54 4.76 -1.39
CA ILE A 76 -24.02 3.48 -0.88
C ILE A 76 -24.14 3.41 0.66
N PHE A 77 -23.71 4.46 1.35
CA PHE A 77 -23.79 4.50 2.81
C PHE A 77 -25.23 4.48 3.30
N THR A 78 -26.13 5.22 2.67
CA THR A 78 -27.57 5.23 2.99
C THR A 78 -28.22 3.86 2.76
N LYS A 79 -27.85 3.17 1.68
CA LYS A 79 -28.37 1.84 1.35
C LYS A 79 -28.00 0.80 2.40
N TYR A 80 -26.76 0.84 2.92
CA TYR A 80 -26.24 -0.21 3.79
C TYR A 80 -26.19 0.17 5.28
N LYS A 81 -26.04 1.44 5.62
CA LYS A 81 -26.06 2.01 6.99
C LYS A 81 -25.33 1.13 8.02
N LYS A 82 -26.03 0.76 9.08
CA LYS A 82 -25.50 -0.06 10.19
C LYS A 82 -25.03 -1.46 9.79
N ASN A 83 -25.37 -1.94 8.60
CA ASN A 83 -24.86 -3.20 8.10
C ASN A 83 -23.38 -3.12 7.68
N ILE A 84 -22.83 -1.90 7.44
CA ILE A 84 -21.41 -1.70 7.23
C ILE A 84 -20.72 -1.91 8.58
N THR A 85 -19.94 -2.99 8.67
CA THR A 85 -19.24 -3.40 9.90
C THR A 85 -17.73 -3.15 9.84
N LEU A 86 -17.20 -2.82 8.66
CA LEU A 86 -15.79 -2.47 8.45
C LEU A 86 -15.66 -1.64 7.16
N ILE A 87 -14.82 -0.62 7.20
CA ILE A 87 -14.43 0.15 6.01
C ILE A 87 -12.93 0.01 5.80
N ILE A 88 -12.52 -0.36 4.57
CA ILE A 88 -11.13 -0.45 4.15
C ILE A 88 -10.91 0.53 3.00
N HIS A 89 -10.25 1.63 3.28
CA HIS A 89 -9.99 2.68 2.30
C HIS A 89 -8.61 2.53 1.67
N CYS A 90 -8.59 1.93 0.45
CA CYS A 90 -7.39 1.71 -0.36
C CYS A 90 -7.38 2.50 -1.67
N ALA A 91 -8.50 3.14 -2.05
CA ALA A 91 -8.55 3.98 -3.23
C ALA A 91 -7.56 5.15 -3.10
N ALA A 92 -6.70 5.33 -4.09
CA ALA A 92 -5.70 6.39 -4.11
C ALA A 92 -5.16 6.63 -5.52
N GLN A 93 -4.62 7.82 -5.75
CA GLN A 93 -3.65 8.09 -6.80
C GLN A 93 -2.25 7.72 -6.23
N PRO A 94 -1.54 6.69 -6.73
CA PRO A 94 -0.35 6.17 -6.04
C PRO A 94 0.98 6.64 -6.66
N SER A 95 0.99 7.46 -7.70
CA SER A 95 2.20 7.84 -8.45
C SER A 95 2.73 9.20 -8.05
N HIS A 96 4.00 9.26 -7.65
CA HIS A 96 4.70 10.51 -7.37
C HIS A 96 4.83 11.40 -8.62
N ASP A 97 5.17 10.80 -9.78
CA ASP A 97 5.35 11.55 -11.01
C ASP A 97 4.02 12.14 -11.50
N TYR A 98 2.93 11.39 -11.33
CA TYR A 98 1.60 11.87 -11.70
C TYR A 98 1.12 12.99 -10.77
N ALA A 99 1.33 12.86 -9.47
CA ALA A 99 0.98 13.88 -8.49
C ALA A 99 1.71 15.22 -8.76
N LYS A 100 2.97 15.16 -9.21
CA LYS A 100 3.73 16.35 -9.59
C LYS A 100 3.10 17.10 -10.76
N ASN A 101 2.57 16.37 -11.74
CA ASN A 101 1.99 16.96 -12.95
C ASN A 101 0.52 17.39 -12.74
N PHE A 102 -0.20 16.74 -11.83
CA PHE A 102 -1.61 16.97 -11.55
C PHE A 102 -1.91 17.04 -10.05
N PRO A 103 -1.34 18.05 -9.34
CA PRO A 103 -1.42 18.09 -7.87
C PRO A 103 -2.84 18.27 -7.32
N ILE A 104 -3.70 19.02 -8.00
CA ILE A 104 -5.11 19.18 -7.63
C ILE A 104 -5.85 17.85 -7.73
N LEU A 105 -5.65 17.10 -8.80
CA LEU A 105 -6.27 15.80 -8.99
C LEU A 105 -5.80 14.79 -7.94
N ASP A 106 -4.49 14.77 -7.66
CA ASP A 106 -3.90 13.94 -6.61
C ASP A 106 -4.51 14.25 -5.23
N PHE A 107 -4.57 15.54 -4.86
CA PHE A 107 -5.16 16.00 -3.60
C PHE A 107 -6.62 15.61 -3.50
N ASN A 108 -7.42 15.86 -4.52
CA ASN A 108 -8.85 15.55 -4.51
C ASN A 108 -9.12 14.05 -4.36
N ILE A 109 -8.30 13.19 -4.96
CA ILE A 109 -8.47 11.74 -4.81
C ILE A 109 -8.03 11.29 -3.41
N ASN A 110 -6.82 11.68 -2.99
CA ASN A 110 -6.21 11.15 -1.78
C ASN A 110 -6.74 11.82 -0.51
N ALA A 111 -6.92 13.14 -0.52
CA ALA A 111 -7.32 13.93 0.64
C ALA A 111 -8.84 14.08 0.72
N THR A 112 -9.47 14.73 -0.28
CA THR A 112 -10.92 14.95 -0.28
C THR A 112 -11.69 13.63 -0.29
N GLY A 113 -11.24 12.63 -1.09
CA GLY A 113 -11.87 11.30 -1.08
C GLY A 113 -11.84 10.62 0.27
N THR A 114 -10.74 10.77 1.04
CA THR A 114 -10.65 10.25 2.41
C THR A 114 -11.61 10.98 3.35
N LEU A 115 -11.67 12.30 3.27
CA LEU A 115 -12.57 13.12 4.09
C LEU A 115 -14.05 12.77 3.83
N ASN A 116 -14.44 12.60 2.56
CA ASN A 116 -15.79 12.19 2.19
C ASN A 116 -16.19 10.87 2.90
N LEU A 117 -15.30 9.87 2.86
CA LEU A 117 -15.57 8.57 3.50
C LEU A 117 -15.64 8.67 5.02
N LEU A 118 -14.81 9.49 5.65
CA LEU A 118 -14.84 9.71 7.10
C LEU A 118 -16.13 10.39 7.54
N GLU A 119 -16.58 11.43 6.84
CA GLU A 119 -17.87 12.10 7.12
C GLU A 119 -19.05 11.13 6.95
N LEU A 120 -19.07 10.35 5.88
CA LEU A 120 -20.11 9.36 5.65
C LEU A 120 -20.07 8.24 6.71
N THR A 121 -18.89 7.82 7.14
CA THR A 121 -18.73 6.85 8.24
C THR A 121 -19.34 7.38 9.53
N LYS A 122 -18.98 8.59 9.92
CA LYS A 122 -19.52 9.29 11.09
C LYS A 122 -21.05 9.39 11.04
N LYS A 123 -21.60 9.73 9.87
CA LYS A 123 -23.05 9.94 9.69
C LYS A 123 -23.86 8.64 9.71
N TYR A 124 -23.39 7.56 9.05
CA TYR A 124 -24.20 6.39 8.75
C TYR A 124 -23.81 5.12 9.49
N CYS A 125 -22.53 4.95 9.86
CA CYS A 125 -22.00 3.75 10.51
C CYS A 125 -20.86 4.06 11.50
N PRO A 126 -21.06 4.92 12.51
CA PRO A 126 -19.99 5.39 13.39
C PRO A 126 -19.30 4.28 14.18
N GLU A 127 -19.95 3.14 14.37
CA GLU A 127 -19.39 1.97 15.05
C GLU A 127 -18.48 1.12 14.18
N ALA A 128 -18.51 1.30 12.85
CA ALA A 128 -17.68 0.54 11.93
C ALA A 128 -16.22 0.98 12.03
N PRO A 129 -15.25 0.07 12.28
CA PRO A 129 -13.84 0.39 12.16
C PRO A 129 -13.50 0.89 10.76
N PHE A 130 -12.63 1.91 10.71
CA PHE A 130 -12.16 2.55 9.48
C PHE A 130 -10.66 2.35 9.34
N ILE A 131 -10.24 1.60 8.34
CA ILE A 131 -8.84 1.36 8.01
C ILE A 131 -8.45 2.27 6.85
N PHE A 132 -7.50 3.16 7.09
CA PHE A 132 -6.87 3.98 6.06
C PHE A 132 -5.53 3.39 5.63
N MET A 133 -5.41 3.03 4.33
CA MET A 133 -4.13 2.63 3.77
C MET A 133 -3.27 3.86 3.48
N SER A 134 -2.43 4.21 4.45
CA SER A 134 -1.45 5.28 4.39
C SER A 134 -0.13 4.79 3.76
N THR A 135 0.92 5.56 3.86
CA THR A 135 2.20 5.30 3.19
C THR A 135 3.38 5.75 4.05
N ASN A 136 4.56 5.15 3.83
CA ASN A 136 5.82 5.63 4.39
C ASN A 136 6.25 7.02 3.87
N LYS A 137 5.57 7.54 2.83
CA LYS A 137 5.87 8.86 2.26
C LYS A 137 5.40 10.02 3.14
N VAL A 138 4.62 9.74 4.19
CA VAL A 138 4.34 10.72 5.24
C VAL A 138 5.61 11.17 5.97
N TYR A 139 6.68 10.41 5.94
CA TYR A 139 8.00 10.79 6.49
C TYR A 139 8.85 11.62 5.52
N GLY A 140 8.35 11.92 4.32
CA GLY A 140 9.06 12.66 3.29
C GLY A 140 10.43 12.05 2.98
N ASP A 141 11.44 12.90 2.82
CA ASP A 141 12.84 12.52 2.62
C ASP A 141 13.67 12.41 3.91
N ASN A 142 13.04 12.55 5.08
CA ASN A 142 13.72 12.42 6.38
C ASN A 142 14.51 11.10 6.54
N PRO A 143 14.05 9.93 6.01
CA PRO A 143 14.85 8.72 6.04
C PRO A 143 16.23 8.85 5.37
N ASN A 144 16.38 9.75 4.39
CA ASN A 144 17.66 9.99 3.70
C ASN A 144 18.65 10.81 4.53
N LYS A 145 18.21 11.45 5.62
CA LYS A 145 19.07 12.21 6.57
C LYS A 145 19.76 11.30 7.59
N LEU A 146 19.40 10.00 7.62
CA LEU A 146 20.05 9.03 8.49
C LEU A 146 21.49 8.74 8.06
N LYS A 147 22.35 8.33 9.00
CA LYS A 147 23.76 7.97 8.73
C LYS A 147 23.84 6.60 8.03
N ILE A 148 23.56 6.61 6.74
CA ILE A 148 23.52 5.41 5.89
C ILE A 148 24.91 5.11 5.36
N ILE A 149 25.35 3.85 5.44
CA ILE A 149 26.65 3.37 4.93
C ILE A 149 26.46 2.53 3.66
N GLU A 150 27.36 2.70 2.70
CA GLU A 150 27.36 1.88 1.48
C GLU A 150 28.02 0.53 1.74
N LYS A 151 27.30 -0.56 1.45
CA LYS A 151 27.80 -1.94 1.45
C LYS A 151 27.90 -2.48 0.02
N LYS A 152 28.38 -3.71 -0.15
CA LYS A 152 28.58 -4.35 -1.46
C LYS A 152 27.31 -4.32 -2.32
N SER A 153 26.16 -4.75 -1.78
CA SER A 153 24.89 -4.91 -2.50
C SER A 153 23.79 -3.93 -2.07
N ARG A 154 23.96 -3.19 -0.97
CA ARG A 154 22.91 -2.37 -0.37
C ARG A 154 23.45 -1.16 0.39
N TRP A 155 22.60 -0.17 0.57
CA TRP A 155 22.73 0.83 1.62
C TRP A 155 22.18 0.29 2.93
N GLU A 156 22.83 0.58 4.06
CA GLU A 156 22.40 0.05 5.36
C GLU A 156 22.77 1.01 6.51
N LEU A 157 22.05 0.93 7.61
CA LEU A 157 22.40 1.60 8.86
C LEU A 157 23.45 0.76 9.64
N LYS A 158 24.23 1.41 10.49
CA LYS A 158 25.07 0.70 11.46
C LYS A 158 24.20 -0.06 12.45
N LYS A 159 24.71 -1.19 12.99
CA LYS A 159 23.95 -2.05 13.91
C LYS A 159 23.56 -1.36 15.23
N ASP A 160 24.37 -0.40 15.66
CA ASP A 160 24.19 0.42 16.86
C ASP A 160 23.30 1.66 16.63
N ASP A 161 22.88 1.94 15.39
CA ASP A 161 21.94 3.01 15.10
C ASP A 161 20.57 2.71 15.72
N LYS A 162 19.95 3.72 16.36
CA LYS A 162 18.62 3.58 16.99
C LYS A 162 17.52 3.13 16.03
N TYR A 163 17.65 3.44 14.76
CA TYR A 163 16.72 3.03 13.70
C TYR A 163 17.16 1.76 12.96
N PHE A 164 18.20 1.07 13.42
CA PHE A 164 18.61 -0.19 12.77
C PHE A 164 17.46 -1.22 12.67
N LYS A 165 16.59 -1.29 13.70
CA LYS A 165 15.39 -2.16 13.68
C LYS A 165 14.30 -1.69 12.73
N GLY A 166 14.43 -0.51 12.15
CA GLY A 166 13.47 0.14 11.27
C GLY A 166 12.97 1.49 11.82
N ILE A 167 12.37 2.28 10.95
CA ILE A 167 11.73 3.56 11.29
C ILE A 167 10.42 3.28 12.00
N ASP A 168 10.24 3.89 13.17
CA ASP A 168 9.02 3.80 13.97
C ASP A 168 8.06 4.98 13.72
N GLU A 169 6.90 4.95 14.34
CA GLU A 169 5.83 5.95 14.15
C GLU A 169 6.13 7.30 14.80
N LYS A 170 7.18 7.38 15.65
CA LYS A 170 7.67 8.62 16.25
C LYS A 170 8.66 9.37 15.35
N PHE A 171 9.05 8.77 14.23
CA PHE A 171 9.93 9.43 13.27
C PHE A 171 9.26 10.68 12.72
N SER A 172 10.02 11.81 12.64
CA SER A 172 9.46 13.11 12.25
C SER A 172 8.87 13.08 10.84
N ILE A 173 7.71 13.73 10.72
CA ILE A 173 7.06 14.06 9.45
C ILE A 173 7.31 15.51 9.03
N ASP A 174 8.01 16.29 9.87
CA ASP A 174 8.27 17.72 9.64
C ASP A 174 9.66 17.96 9.06
N ASN A 175 9.86 19.18 8.56
CA ASN A 175 11.16 19.67 8.05
C ASN A 175 11.75 18.77 6.94
N CYS A 176 10.91 18.32 6.00
CA CYS A 176 11.30 17.44 4.92
C CYS A 176 10.49 17.69 3.63
N THR A 177 10.98 17.14 2.54
CA THR A 177 10.29 17.18 1.24
C THR A 177 9.45 15.92 1.08
N HIS A 178 8.12 16.07 1.10
CA HIS A 178 7.19 14.95 0.90
C HIS A 178 6.91 14.64 -0.57
N GLY A 179 7.01 15.65 -1.44
CA GLY A 179 6.39 15.62 -2.77
C GLY A 179 4.87 15.71 -2.69
N PHE A 180 4.19 16.06 -3.79
CA PHE A 180 2.73 16.29 -3.78
C PHE A 180 1.94 15.06 -3.31
N PHE A 181 2.28 13.86 -3.80
CA PHE A 181 1.70 12.60 -3.33
C PHE A 181 1.86 12.40 -1.81
N GLY A 182 3.07 12.66 -1.30
CA GLY A 182 3.32 12.55 0.13
C GLY A 182 2.48 13.52 0.94
N VAL A 183 2.32 14.77 0.48
CA VAL A 183 1.50 15.81 1.15
C VAL A 183 0.03 15.40 1.20
N SER A 184 -0.56 14.98 0.07
CA SER A 184 -1.98 14.58 0.03
C SER A 184 -2.25 13.36 0.91
N LYS A 185 -1.34 12.40 0.95
CA LYS A 185 -1.43 11.22 1.83
C LYS A 185 -1.20 11.56 3.29
N THR A 186 -0.32 12.55 3.61
CA THR A 186 -0.10 13.02 4.98
C THR A 186 -1.35 13.72 5.52
N TYR A 187 -1.99 14.58 4.72
CA TYR A 187 -3.29 15.14 5.09
C TYR A 187 -4.30 14.03 5.44
N ALA A 188 -4.44 13.04 4.55
CA ALA A 188 -5.38 11.93 4.75
C ALA A 188 -5.04 11.06 5.99
N ASP A 189 -3.75 10.89 6.29
CA ASP A 189 -3.26 10.20 7.49
C ASP A 189 -3.63 10.97 8.75
N LEU A 190 -3.36 12.28 8.78
CA LEU A 190 -3.67 13.14 9.93
C LEU A 190 -5.16 13.28 10.16
N ILE A 191 -5.95 13.53 9.10
CA ILE A 191 -7.41 13.68 9.27
C ILE A 191 -8.06 12.39 9.76
N ALA A 192 -7.61 11.21 9.30
CA ALA A 192 -8.11 9.94 9.81
C ALA A 192 -7.78 9.75 11.30
N GLN A 193 -6.61 10.21 11.76
CA GLN A 193 -6.25 10.22 13.18
C GLN A 193 -7.19 11.14 13.98
N GLU A 194 -7.46 12.35 13.48
CA GLU A 194 -8.36 13.32 14.14
C GLU A 194 -9.78 12.79 14.28
N TYR A 195 -10.31 12.12 13.26
CA TYR A 195 -11.62 11.46 13.37
C TYR A 195 -11.62 10.35 14.43
N GLY A 196 -10.49 9.71 14.67
CA GLY A 196 -10.37 8.74 15.75
C GLY A 196 -10.25 9.38 17.12
N ARG A 197 -9.45 10.43 17.27
CA ARG A 197 -9.10 11.04 18.55
C ARG A 197 -10.17 12.02 19.05
N ASN A 198 -10.63 12.92 18.15
CA ASN A 198 -11.56 13.99 18.52
C ASN A 198 -13.02 13.61 18.26
N VAL A 199 -13.32 12.84 17.22
CA VAL A 199 -14.69 12.42 16.89
C VAL A 199 -15.06 11.08 17.51
N GLY A 200 -14.05 10.26 17.86
CA GLY A 200 -14.25 8.97 18.53
C GLY A 200 -14.48 7.78 17.60
N LEU A 201 -14.34 7.94 16.26
CA LEU A 201 -14.41 6.81 15.33
C LEU A 201 -13.28 5.80 15.57
N LYS A 202 -13.53 4.54 15.27
CA LYS A 202 -12.52 3.48 15.37
C LYS A 202 -11.59 3.49 14.15
N THR A 203 -10.78 4.57 13.98
CA THR A 203 -9.89 4.74 12.83
C THR A 203 -8.48 4.24 13.09
N THR A 204 -7.81 3.78 12.04
CA THR A 204 -6.38 3.49 12.04
C THR A 204 -5.74 3.84 10.71
N CYS A 205 -4.48 4.28 10.77
CA CYS A 205 -3.64 4.52 9.60
C CYS A 205 -2.55 3.44 9.54
N PHE A 206 -2.53 2.65 8.45
CA PHE A 206 -1.43 1.75 8.15
C PHE A 206 -0.44 2.42 7.19
N ARG A 207 0.70 2.87 7.70
CA ARG A 207 1.78 3.48 6.90
C ARG A 207 2.58 2.37 6.22
N GLY A 208 2.18 2.06 4.99
CA GLY A 208 2.76 0.96 4.22
C GLY A 208 4.18 1.22 3.74
N GLY A 209 5.03 0.18 3.81
CA GLY A 209 6.26 0.05 3.04
C GLY A 209 5.97 -0.30 1.57
N CYS A 210 6.84 -1.07 0.92
CA CYS A 210 6.56 -1.58 -0.41
C CYS A 210 5.58 -2.77 -0.35
N LEU A 211 4.35 -2.52 -0.78
CA LEU A 211 3.32 -3.56 -0.85
C LEU A 211 3.39 -4.28 -2.18
N THR A 212 3.22 -5.60 -2.16
CA THR A 212 3.29 -6.44 -3.36
C THR A 212 2.46 -7.71 -3.21
N GLY A 213 2.24 -8.43 -4.31
CA GLY A 213 1.48 -9.66 -4.34
C GLY A 213 1.01 -9.98 -5.77
N PRO A 214 0.33 -11.13 -5.98
CA PRO A 214 -0.06 -11.63 -7.30
C PRO A 214 -0.90 -10.65 -8.13
N ASN A 215 -1.82 -9.94 -7.47
CA ASN A 215 -2.70 -8.97 -8.13
C ASN A 215 -2.08 -7.58 -8.32
N HIS A 216 -0.76 -7.44 -8.15
CA HIS A 216 -0.10 -6.17 -8.38
C HIS A 216 0.12 -5.90 -9.86
N SER A 217 -0.71 -5.06 -10.48
CA SER A 217 -0.47 -4.54 -11.83
C SER A 217 0.75 -3.61 -11.81
N GLY A 218 1.94 -4.23 -11.71
CA GLY A 218 3.22 -3.51 -11.64
C GLY A 218 3.54 -2.80 -12.94
N THR A 219 3.90 -1.53 -12.85
CA THR A 219 4.33 -0.68 -13.96
C THR A 219 5.70 -0.08 -13.66
N LYS A 220 6.35 0.51 -14.66
CA LYS A 220 7.65 1.17 -14.49
C LYS A 220 7.66 2.22 -13.37
N LEU A 221 6.52 2.86 -13.13
CA LEU A 221 6.40 3.95 -12.16
C LEU A 221 5.87 3.50 -10.79
N HIS A 222 5.32 2.27 -10.67
CA HIS A 222 4.72 1.80 -9.43
C HIS A 222 4.77 0.27 -9.32
N GLY A 223 5.23 -0.24 -8.17
CA GLY A 223 5.26 -1.67 -7.87
C GLY A 223 6.55 -2.36 -8.31
N PHE A 224 7.70 -1.98 -7.72
CA PHE A 224 9.01 -2.35 -8.23
C PHE A 224 9.26 -3.86 -8.32
N LEU A 225 8.87 -4.68 -7.31
CA LEU A 225 9.09 -6.12 -7.36
C LEU A 225 8.26 -6.79 -8.46
N SER A 226 6.97 -6.50 -8.53
CA SER A 226 6.08 -7.05 -9.56
C SER A 226 6.55 -6.64 -10.96
N TYR A 227 6.91 -5.35 -11.13
CA TYR A 227 7.46 -4.87 -12.41
C TYR A 227 8.81 -5.51 -12.75
N LEU A 228 9.69 -5.67 -11.76
CA LEU A 228 10.99 -6.33 -11.93
C LEU A 228 10.82 -7.76 -12.45
N VAL A 229 9.97 -8.56 -11.80
CA VAL A 229 9.70 -9.94 -12.23
C VAL A 229 9.09 -9.97 -13.63
N LYS A 230 8.08 -9.15 -13.91
CA LYS A 230 7.44 -9.05 -15.24
C LYS A 230 8.46 -8.73 -16.34
N VAL A 231 9.30 -7.72 -16.13
CA VAL A 231 10.33 -7.31 -17.10
C VAL A 231 11.37 -8.40 -17.30
N SER A 232 11.75 -9.11 -16.23
CA SER A 232 12.72 -10.18 -16.28
C SER A 232 12.22 -11.36 -17.11
N LEU A 233 11.00 -11.83 -16.86
CA LEU A 233 10.39 -12.94 -17.58
C LEU A 233 10.10 -12.61 -19.06
N THR A 234 9.79 -11.35 -19.37
CA THR A 234 9.62 -10.89 -20.75
C THR A 234 10.95 -10.53 -21.46
N LYS A 235 12.10 -10.81 -20.83
CA LYS A 235 13.45 -10.54 -21.35
C LYS A 235 13.70 -9.07 -21.73
N LYS A 236 12.88 -8.14 -21.22
CA LYS A 236 13.04 -6.70 -21.40
C LYS A 236 14.15 -6.17 -20.49
N LYS A 237 14.65 -4.96 -20.82
CA LYS A 237 15.73 -4.31 -20.07
C LYS A 237 15.18 -3.62 -18.82
N TYR A 238 15.69 -3.97 -17.64
CA TYR A 238 15.32 -3.31 -16.38
C TYR A 238 16.16 -2.06 -16.13
N SER A 239 15.53 -0.94 -15.75
CA SER A 239 16.21 0.32 -15.44
C SER A 239 16.48 0.44 -13.94
N LEU A 240 17.76 0.40 -13.55
CA LEU A 240 18.24 0.72 -12.19
C LEU A 240 18.27 2.23 -12.02
N ILE A 241 17.29 2.80 -11.34
CA ILE A 241 17.14 4.25 -11.22
C ILE A 241 17.74 4.72 -9.89
N GLY A 242 18.79 5.55 -9.99
CA GLY A 242 19.46 6.19 -8.84
C GLY A 242 20.18 5.24 -7.89
N HIS A 243 20.91 5.80 -6.94
CA HIS A 243 21.54 5.13 -5.80
C HIS A 243 22.31 3.84 -6.12
N LYS A 244 22.79 3.68 -7.36
CA LYS A 244 23.52 2.50 -7.86
C LYS A 244 22.70 1.19 -7.78
N GLY A 245 21.37 1.25 -7.61
CA GLY A 245 20.51 0.09 -7.37
C GLY A 245 20.63 -0.51 -5.96
N LYS A 246 21.35 0.15 -5.06
CA LYS A 246 21.60 -0.30 -3.67
C LYS A 246 20.57 0.20 -2.67
N GLN A 247 19.60 1.01 -3.12
CA GLN A 247 18.50 1.50 -2.25
C GLN A 247 17.67 0.34 -1.70
N VAL A 248 17.40 0.40 -0.39
CA VAL A 248 16.72 -0.66 0.35
C VAL A 248 15.25 -0.33 0.56
N ARG A 249 14.41 -1.31 0.37
CA ARG A 249 12.97 -1.29 0.66
C ARG A 249 12.58 -2.53 1.43
N ASP A 250 11.68 -2.35 2.38
CA ASP A 250 11.00 -3.49 2.96
C ASP A 250 9.75 -3.83 2.15
N ASN A 251 9.47 -5.12 2.03
CA ASN A 251 8.46 -5.66 1.13
C ASN A 251 7.44 -6.46 1.94
N LEU A 252 6.17 -6.07 1.87
CA LEU A 252 5.08 -6.76 2.54
C LEU A 252 4.12 -7.37 1.52
N HIS A 253 3.82 -8.65 1.70
CA HIS A 253 2.81 -9.33 0.88
C HIS A 253 1.41 -8.82 1.21
N SER A 254 0.55 -8.67 0.19
CA SER A 254 -0.84 -8.23 0.35
C SER A 254 -1.63 -9.08 1.35
N TYR A 255 -1.41 -10.39 1.35
CA TYR A 255 -2.01 -11.31 2.32
C TYR A 255 -1.63 -10.97 3.77
N ASP A 256 -0.35 -10.73 4.05
CA ASP A 256 0.11 -10.37 5.40
C ASP A 256 -0.44 -9.02 5.86
N LEU A 257 -0.59 -8.08 4.92
CA LEU A 257 -1.25 -6.79 5.20
C LEU A 257 -2.73 -6.97 5.54
N VAL A 258 -3.48 -7.74 4.76
CA VAL A 258 -4.91 -7.96 5.01
C VAL A 258 -5.14 -8.74 6.30
N ASN A 259 -4.22 -9.64 6.68
CA ASN A 259 -4.23 -10.22 8.03
C ASN A 259 -4.02 -9.17 9.13
N ALA A 260 -3.21 -8.12 8.91
CA ALA A 260 -3.11 -7.02 9.86
C ALA A 260 -4.44 -6.25 9.98
N PHE A 261 -5.16 -6.06 8.87
CA PHE A 261 -6.51 -5.48 8.90
C PHE A 261 -7.50 -6.34 9.69
N TRP A 262 -7.41 -7.65 9.55
CA TRP A 262 -8.22 -8.60 10.32
C TRP A 262 -7.93 -8.51 11.83
N GLU A 263 -6.68 -8.43 12.24
CA GLU A 263 -6.32 -8.27 13.66
C GLU A 263 -6.85 -6.95 14.22
N PHE A 264 -6.74 -5.84 13.46
CA PHE A 264 -7.34 -4.56 13.84
C PHE A 264 -8.87 -4.64 13.92
N PHE A 265 -9.53 -5.27 12.95
CA PHE A 265 -10.99 -5.43 12.97
C PHE A 265 -11.48 -6.17 14.23
N LYS A 266 -10.78 -7.20 14.67
CA LYS A 266 -11.13 -7.94 15.90
C LYS A 266 -10.99 -7.12 17.18
N LYS A 267 -10.04 -6.19 17.21
CA LYS A 267 -9.74 -5.34 18.37
C LYS A 267 -9.39 -3.92 17.92
N PRO A 268 -10.38 -3.15 17.46
CA PRO A 268 -10.11 -1.82 16.92
C PRO A 268 -9.67 -0.84 17.99
N THR A 269 -8.83 0.11 17.58
CA THR A 269 -8.38 1.27 18.37
C THR A 269 -8.89 2.56 17.72
N LYS A 270 -8.72 3.72 18.38
CA LYS A 270 -9.18 5.01 17.90
C LYS A 270 -8.01 5.92 17.57
N GLY A 271 -7.89 6.34 16.31
CA GLY A 271 -6.88 7.30 15.87
C GLY A 271 -5.43 6.82 15.92
N GLU A 272 -5.22 5.49 15.88
CA GLU A 272 -3.89 4.91 15.96
C GLU A 272 -3.20 4.83 14.60
N VAL A 273 -1.87 4.92 14.65
CA VAL A 273 -0.99 4.80 13.49
C VAL A 273 -0.05 3.64 13.68
N TYR A 274 0.12 2.84 12.64
CA TYR A 274 1.06 1.72 12.60
C TYR A 274 1.89 1.74 11.33
N ASN A 275 3.21 1.67 11.47
CA ASN A 275 4.05 1.29 10.35
C ASN A 275 3.81 -0.17 10.02
N ILE A 276 3.58 -0.46 8.76
CA ILE A 276 3.35 -1.81 8.26
C ILE A 276 4.18 -2.08 7.01
N GLY A 277 5.04 -3.06 7.07
CA GLY A 277 5.99 -3.38 6.00
C GLY A 277 6.63 -4.74 6.20
N GLY A 278 7.64 -5.04 5.40
CA GLY A 278 8.40 -6.27 5.56
C GLY A 278 9.31 -6.25 6.80
N GLY A 279 9.67 -5.07 7.28
CA GLY A 279 10.61 -4.90 8.37
C GLY A 279 11.96 -5.57 8.08
N ARG A 280 12.63 -6.01 9.13
CA ARG A 280 13.89 -6.77 8.98
C ARG A 280 13.69 -8.18 8.42
N TYR A 281 12.49 -8.72 8.52
CA TYR A 281 12.17 -10.05 8.02
C TYR A 281 12.09 -10.12 6.49
N SER A 282 11.65 -9.05 5.85
CA SER A 282 11.40 -9.01 4.40
C SER A 282 11.81 -7.66 3.81
N ASN A 283 13.09 -7.52 3.48
CA ASN A 283 13.63 -6.32 2.82
C ASN A 283 14.75 -6.71 1.86
N CYS A 284 14.98 -5.90 0.86
CA CYS A 284 16.08 -6.06 -0.09
C CYS A 284 16.44 -4.73 -0.76
N SER A 285 17.65 -4.68 -1.30
CA SER A 285 18.00 -3.68 -2.31
C SER A 285 17.49 -4.10 -3.69
N ILE A 286 17.55 -3.19 -4.66
CA ILE A 286 17.19 -3.54 -6.05
C ILE A 286 18.18 -4.58 -6.63
N ILE A 287 19.48 -4.48 -6.29
CA ILE A 287 20.49 -5.47 -6.71
C ILE A 287 20.16 -6.85 -6.13
N GLU A 288 19.89 -6.93 -4.82
CA GLU A 288 19.54 -8.17 -4.16
C GLU A 288 18.24 -8.78 -4.72
N ALA A 289 17.24 -7.94 -5.05
CA ALA A 289 16.03 -8.40 -5.71
C ALA A 289 16.29 -8.96 -7.12
N LEU A 290 17.17 -8.30 -7.91
CA LEU A 290 17.58 -8.79 -9.21
C LEU A 290 18.26 -10.16 -9.13
N ASP A 291 19.20 -10.32 -8.19
CA ASP A 291 19.91 -11.57 -7.99
C ASP A 291 18.94 -12.70 -7.58
N LEU A 292 17.99 -12.41 -6.67
CA LEU A 292 16.94 -13.37 -6.30
C LEU A 292 16.06 -13.77 -7.50
N VAL A 293 15.61 -12.79 -8.29
CA VAL A 293 14.79 -13.11 -9.48
C VAL A 293 15.58 -13.95 -10.50
N GLN A 294 16.85 -13.63 -10.76
CA GLN A 294 17.71 -14.41 -11.65
C GLN A 294 17.86 -15.85 -11.17
N ASN A 295 18.12 -16.04 -9.87
CA ASN A 295 18.31 -17.38 -9.28
C ASN A 295 17.02 -18.22 -9.30
N ILE A 296 15.85 -17.59 -9.05
CA ILE A 296 14.55 -18.29 -9.02
C ILE A 296 14.05 -18.59 -10.44
N SER A 297 14.22 -17.66 -11.38
CA SER A 297 13.70 -17.81 -12.75
C SER A 297 14.68 -18.52 -13.71
N ASN A 298 15.96 -18.61 -13.36
CA ASN A 298 17.06 -19.02 -14.25
C ASN A 298 17.19 -18.12 -15.50
N ILE A 299 16.74 -16.87 -15.42
CA ILE A 299 16.81 -15.91 -16.52
C ILE A 299 17.82 -14.82 -16.20
N ARG A 300 18.83 -14.63 -17.07
CA ARG A 300 19.76 -13.51 -16.96
C ARG A 300 19.05 -12.19 -17.30
N ILE A 301 19.01 -11.26 -16.35
CA ILE A 301 18.30 -9.99 -16.50
C ILE A 301 19.18 -8.96 -17.17
N LYS A 302 18.73 -8.41 -18.30
CA LYS A 302 19.34 -7.25 -18.94
C LYS A 302 19.04 -6.01 -18.11
N ARG A 303 20.07 -5.24 -17.74
CA ARG A 303 19.92 -4.03 -16.91
C ARG A 303 20.62 -2.81 -17.52
N GLN A 304 20.10 -1.63 -17.22
CA GLN A 304 20.75 -0.35 -17.52
C GLN A 304 20.74 0.53 -16.28
N ILE A 305 21.76 1.36 -16.12
CA ILE A 305 21.88 2.29 -15.00
C ILE A 305 21.38 3.66 -15.44
N VAL A 306 20.47 4.23 -14.64
CA VAL A 306 19.99 5.61 -14.75
C VAL A 306 20.52 6.36 -13.54
N LYS A 307 21.52 7.23 -13.74
CA LYS A 307 22.25 7.90 -12.64
C LYS A 307 21.36 8.78 -11.77
N LYS A 308 20.41 9.53 -12.38
CA LYS A 308 19.54 10.48 -11.66
C LYS A 308 18.48 9.74 -10.85
N PRO A 309 18.42 9.92 -9.52
CA PRO A 309 17.36 9.33 -8.70
C PRO A 309 16.03 10.04 -8.94
N ARG A 310 14.93 9.40 -8.54
CA ARG A 310 13.60 10.03 -8.49
C ARG A 310 13.54 11.01 -7.31
N VAL A 311 12.82 12.10 -7.47
CA VAL A 311 12.56 13.06 -6.38
C VAL A 311 11.78 12.36 -5.28
N GLY A 312 12.20 12.52 -4.02
CA GLY A 312 11.56 11.90 -2.86
C GLY A 312 11.77 10.38 -2.74
N ASP A 313 12.72 9.81 -3.52
CA ASP A 313 13.06 8.39 -3.36
C ASP A 313 13.91 8.17 -2.11
N HIS A 314 13.60 7.11 -1.34
CA HIS A 314 14.38 6.75 -0.16
C HIS A 314 15.65 5.98 -0.56
N ILE A 315 16.78 6.31 0.06
CA ILE A 315 17.99 5.51 -0.06
C ILE A 315 17.85 4.24 0.77
N TRP A 316 17.27 4.38 1.94
CA TRP A 316 16.98 3.28 2.84
C TRP A 316 15.64 3.52 3.54
N TYR A 317 14.78 2.53 3.53
CA TYR A 317 13.57 2.51 4.34
C TYR A 317 13.23 1.07 4.75
N VAL A 318 13.13 0.86 6.05
CA VAL A 318 12.66 -0.38 6.67
C VAL A 318 11.69 0.00 7.79
N SER A 319 10.52 -0.58 7.82
CA SER A 319 9.51 -0.32 8.86
C SER A 319 9.88 -1.00 10.16
N ASN A 320 9.75 -0.30 11.28
CA ASN A 320 9.74 -0.90 12.59
C ASN A 320 8.31 -1.34 12.93
N LEU A 321 8.12 -2.64 13.11
CA LEU A 321 6.80 -3.24 13.33
C LEU A 321 6.50 -3.48 14.82
N SER A 322 7.35 -3.01 15.73
CA SER A 322 7.26 -3.34 17.17
C SER A 322 5.96 -2.85 17.79
N LYS A 323 5.48 -1.65 17.43
CA LYS A 323 4.21 -1.09 17.92
C LYS A 323 3.04 -1.99 17.52
N PHE A 324 2.95 -2.35 16.24
CA PHE A 324 1.88 -3.20 15.73
C PHE A 324 1.91 -4.60 16.35
N LYS A 325 3.09 -5.24 16.38
CA LYS A 325 3.26 -6.58 16.99
C LYS A 325 2.95 -6.63 18.47
N LYS A 326 3.24 -5.54 19.21
CA LYS A 326 2.87 -5.43 20.63
C LYS A 326 1.36 -5.35 20.81
N GLN A 327 0.67 -4.57 19.97
CA GLN A 327 -0.79 -4.41 20.04
C GLN A 327 -1.53 -5.66 19.55
N TYR A 328 -0.99 -6.33 18.52
CA TYR A 328 -1.59 -7.48 17.84
C TYR A 328 -0.60 -8.67 17.78
N PRO A 329 -0.32 -9.34 18.92
CA PRO A 329 0.71 -10.37 19.01
C PRO A 329 0.42 -11.63 18.17
N ASN A 330 -0.83 -11.85 17.80
CA ASN A 330 -1.24 -12.97 16.95
C ASN A 330 -0.91 -12.74 15.46
N TRP A 331 -0.62 -11.49 15.07
CA TRP A 331 -0.22 -11.22 13.70
C TRP A 331 1.19 -11.70 13.42
N LYS A 332 1.35 -12.48 12.36
CA LYS A 332 2.66 -12.99 11.91
C LYS A 332 2.79 -12.86 10.41
N GLN A 333 3.97 -12.44 9.96
CA GLN A 333 4.32 -12.40 8.55
C GLN A 333 4.59 -13.83 8.05
N LYS A 334 3.95 -14.22 6.96
CA LYS A 334 4.15 -15.51 6.28
C LYS A 334 5.15 -15.44 5.13
N TYR A 335 5.22 -14.28 4.48
CA TYR A 335 5.99 -14.07 3.27
C TYR A 335 7.21 -13.19 3.54
N ASN A 336 8.40 -13.70 3.24
CA ASN A 336 9.62 -12.92 3.12
C ASN A 336 9.86 -12.56 1.65
N THR A 337 10.86 -11.73 1.36
CA THR A 337 11.18 -11.28 0.00
C THR A 337 11.36 -12.44 -0.99
N LYS A 338 12.00 -13.54 -0.56
CA LYS A 338 12.21 -14.73 -1.41
C LYS A 338 10.88 -15.37 -1.80
N LYS A 339 10.01 -15.69 -0.82
CA LYS A 339 8.68 -16.28 -1.07
C LYS A 339 7.79 -15.37 -1.94
N ILE A 340 7.87 -14.04 -1.72
CA ILE A 340 7.16 -13.07 -2.56
C ILE A 340 7.61 -13.17 -4.01
N ILE A 341 8.92 -13.23 -4.26
CA ILE A 341 9.47 -13.33 -5.63
C ILE A 341 9.13 -14.68 -6.25
N GLU A 342 9.21 -15.78 -5.50
CA GLU A 342 8.79 -17.12 -5.95
C GLU A 342 7.34 -17.09 -6.46
N GLU A 343 6.41 -16.60 -5.65
CA GLU A 343 5.00 -16.50 -6.04
C GLU A 343 4.78 -15.58 -7.26
N LEU A 344 5.48 -14.45 -7.33
CA LEU A 344 5.37 -13.54 -8.49
C LEU A 344 5.91 -14.20 -9.76
N VAL A 345 7.02 -14.95 -9.69
CA VAL A 345 7.58 -15.68 -10.83
C VAL A 345 6.59 -16.75 -11.30
N ASP A 346 5.97 -17.48 -10.38
CA ASP A 346 4.97 -18.49 -10.74
C ASP A 346 3.71 -17.89 -11.37
N CYS A 347 3.26 -16.74 -10.85
CA CYS A 347 2.11 -16.02 -11.41
C CYS A 347 2.34 -15.45 -12.82
N PHE A 348 3.58 -15.15 -13.20
CA PHE A 348 3.92 -14.57 -14.50
C PHE A 348 4.57 -15.56 -15.48
N LYS A 349 4.85 -16.80 -15.05
CA LYS A 349 5.21 -17.88 -15.96
C LYS A 349 3.94 -18.38 -16.67
N PHE A 350 3.73 -17.94 -17.89
CA PHE A 350 2.75 -18.47 -18.85
C PHE A 350 3.44 -18.81 -20.15
#